data_464f66fe3846dfe86e3c17803b39f60d
#
_entry.id   464f66fe3846dfe86e3c17803b39f60d
#
_cell.length_a   1.000
_cell.length_b   1.000
_cell.length_c   1.000
_cell.angle_alpha   90.00
_cell.angle_beta   90.00
_cell.angle_gamma   90.00
#
_symmetry.space_group_name_H-M   'P 1'
#
loop_
_entity.id
_entity.type
_entity.pdbx_description
1 polymer ?
#
loop_
_entity_poly.entity_id
_entity_poly.type
_entity_poly.pdbx_seq_one_letter_code
_entity_poly.pdbx_strand_id
1 'polypeptide(L)'
;MRVYIYATEGTYQGRHGIYNCQVVNVNDIEEANDYGYEMAYNVAESFGLNDEDETVEQEYNWIIYSIKNSVKETADELDVICARMGFETFVDKYCDERLD
;
A
#
# COMPACT_ATOMS: atom_id res chain seq x y z
N MET A 1 -5.32 13.83 5.76
CA MET A 1 -3.85 13.64 5.69
C MET A 1 -3.48 12.80 4.49
N ARG A 2 -2.31 13.04 3.95
CA ARG A 2 -1.80 12.22 2.84
C ARG A 2 -1.07 11.02 3.41
N VAL A 3 -1.37 9.85 2.86
CA VAL A 3 -0.69 8.61 3.25
C VAL A 3 -0.22 7.85 2.02
N TYR A 4 0.89 7.15 2.20
CA TYR A 4 1.40 6.20 1.22
C TYR A 4 1.05 4.80 1.72
N ILE A 5 0.37 4.04 0.88
CA ILE A 5 -0.02 2.67 1.19
C ILE A 5 0.69 1.76 0.20
N TYR A 6 1.40 0.78 0.73
CA TYR A 6 2.12 -0.19 -0.08
C TYR A 6 1.63 -1.60 0.26
N ALA A 7 0.96 -2.22 -0.70
CA ALA A 7 0.50 -3.59 -0.54
C ALA A 7 1.68 -4.53 -0.78
N THR A 8 2.02 -5.29 0.23
CA THR A 8 3.09 -6.27 0.15
C THR A 8 2.50 -7.64 -0.11
N GLU A 9 3.29 -8.49 -0.71
CA GLU A 9 2.95 -9.89 -0.83
C GLU A 9 3.47 -10.67 0.37
N GLY A 10 2.72 -11.69 0.74
CA GLY A 10 3.29 -12.83 1.43
C GLY A 10 3.69 -13.88 0.40
N THR A 11 4.17 -15.01 0.85
CA THR A 11 4.43 -16.16 0.00
C THR A 11 3.22 -17.09 0.05
N TYR A 12 2.59 -17.33 -1.10
CA TYR A 12 1.49 -18.25 -1.19
C TYR A 12 1.83 -19.33 -2.21
N GLN A 13 1.92 -20.57 -1.74
CA GLN A 13 2.28 -21.72 -2.58
C GLN A 13 3.56 -21.49 -3.42
N GLY A 14 4.54 -20.83 -2.84
CA GLY A 14 5.79 -20.52 -3.51
C GLY A 14 5.72 -19.42 -4.56
N ARG A 15 4.58 -18.74 -4.67
CA ARG A 15 4.42 -17.62 -5.58
C ARG A 15 4.73 -16.30 -4.88
N HIS A 16 5.19 -15.35 -5.68
CA HIS A 16 5.39 -13.98 -5.22
C HIS A 16 4.31 -13.09 -5.85
N GLY A 17 3.73 -12.23 -5.05
CA GLY A 17 2.65 -11.38 -5.48
C GLY A 17 3.09 -10.19 -6.33
N ILE A 18 2.13 -9.42 -6.73
CA ILE A 18 2.34 -8.16 -7.41
C ILE A 18 2.26 -7.06 -6.37
N TYR A 19 3.31 -6.25 -6.26
CA TYR A 19 3.30 -5.12 -5.36
C TYR A 19 2.47 -4.00 -5.94
N ASN A 20 1.61 -3.45 -5.11
CA ASN A 20 0.83 -2.27 -5.44
C ASN A 20 1.14 -1.16 -4.44
N CYS A 21 1.12 0.06 -4.91
CA CYS A 21 1.27 1.22 -4.04
C CYS A 21 0.27 2.30 -4.44
N GLN A 22 -0.07 3.14 -3.48
CA GLN A 22 -1.03 4.21 -3.69
C GLN A 22 -0.75 5.35 -2.72
N VAL A 23 -0.92 6.57 -3.17
CA VAL A 23 -0.93 7.74 -2.29
C VAL A 23 -2.32 8.34 -2.32
N VAL A 24 -2.93 8.48 -1.16
CA VAL A 24 -4.30 8.97 -1.02
C VAL A 24 -4.41 9.98 0.10
N ASN A 25 -5.42 10.83 0.01
CA ASN A 25 -5.86 11.65 1.14
C ASN A 25 -6.92 10.87 1.91
N VAL A 26 -6.70 10.74 3.21
CA VAL A 26 -7.64 10.05 4.10
C VAL A 26 -7.93 10.92 5.32
N ASN A 27 -9.04 10.65 5.97
CA ASN A 27 -9.42 11.36 7.20
C ASN A 27 -8.75 10.76 8.44
N ASP A 28 -8.54 9.45 8.44
CA ASP A 28 -7.97 8.73 9.58
C ASP A 28 -7.31 7.43 9.12
N ILE A 29 -6.71 6.74 10.08
CA ILE A 29 -6.00 5.49 9.81
C ILE A 29 -6.96 4.35 9.43
N GLU A 30 -8.19 4.39 9.90
CA GLU A 30 -9.18 3.36 9.52
C GLU A 30 -9.47 3.41 8.02
N GLU A 31 -9.65 4.62 7.49
CA GLU A 31 -9.85 4.80 6.05
C GLU A 31 -8.64 4.33 5.26
N ALA A 32 -7.44 4.62 5.75
CA ALA A 32 -6.20 4.14 5.12
C ALA A 32 -6.14 2.62 5.11
N ASN A 33 -6.54 1.98 6.20
CA ASN A 33 -6.57 0.51 6.28
C ASN A 33 -7.59 -0.10 5.31
N ASP A 34 -8.72 0.57 5.10
CA ASP A 34 -9.71 0.11 4.12
C ASP A 34 -9.11 0.08 2.71
N TYR A 35 -8.36 1.12 2.34
CA TYR A 35 -7.63 1.13 1.07
C TYR A 35 -6.59 0.01 1.01
N GLY A 36 -5.85 -0.19 2.09
CA GLY A 36 -4.83 -1.23 2.17
C GLY A 36 -5.42 -2.62 1.99
N TYR A 37 -6.53 -2.89 2.64
CA TYR A 37 -7.24 -4.16 2.52
C TYR A 37 -7.66 -4.41 1.06
N GLU A 38 -8.27 -3.40 0.43
CA GLU A 38 -8.72 -3.49 -0.95
C GLU A 38 -7.55 -3.76 -1.91
N MET A 39 -6.43 -3.08 -1.70
CA MET A 39 -5.22 -3.31 -2.49
C MET A 39 -4.68 -4.74 -2.30
N ALA A 40 -4.62 -5.20 -1.06
CA ALA A 40 -4.16 -6.56 -0.75
C ALA A 40 -5.10 -7.61 -1.36
N TYR A 41 -6.40 -7.36 -1.31
CA TYR A 41 -7.40 -8.23 -1.92
C TYR A 41 -7.19 -8.32 -3.43
N ASN A 42 -6.92 -7.20 -4.10
CA ASN A 42 -6.69 -7.18 -5.54
C ASN A 42 -5.42 -7.96 -5.92
N VAL A 43 -4.37 -7.87 -5.11
CA VAL A 43 -3.16 -8.67 -5.32
C VAL A 43 -3.47 -10.16 -5.18
N ALA A 44 -4.20 -10.53 -4.12
CA ALA A 44 -4.60 -11.92 -3.90
C ALA A 44 -5.44 -12.45 -5.05
N GLU A 45 -6.40 -11.66 -5.52
CA GLU A 45 -7.27 -12.03 -6.65
C GLU A 45 -6.48 -12.29 -7.92
N SER A 46 -5.39 -11.57 -8.14
CA SER A 46 -4.52 -11.78 -9.30
C SER A 46 -3.88 -13.17 -9.32
N PHE A 47 -3.84 -13.86 -8.18
CA PHE A 47 -3.37 -15.23 -8.06
C PHE A 47 -4.50 -16.26 -7.97
N GLY A 48 -5.74 -15.84 -8.21
CA GLY A 48 -6.90 -16.72 -8.17
C GLY A 48 -7.47 -16.97 -6.78
N LEU A 49 -7.03 -16.20 -5.80
CA LEU A 49 -7.62 -16.23 -4.45
C LEU A 49 -8.87 -15.36 -4.42
N ASN A 50 -9.75 -15.61 -3.49
CA ASN A 50 -10.97 -14.81 -3.32
C ASN A 50 -11.15 -14.44 -1.85
N ASP A 51 -12.19 -13.67 -1.56
CA ASP A 51 -12.45 -13.17 -0.22
C ASP A 51 -12.84 -14.25 0.80
N GLU A 52 -13.15 -15.44 0.34
CA GLU A 52 -13.42 -16.59 1.20
C GLU A 52 -12.14 -17.32 1.61
N ASP A 53 -11.02 -17.02 0.93
CA ASP A 53 -9.74 -17.61 1.28
C ASP A 53 -9.15 -16.92 2.51
N GLU A 54 -8.97 -17.69 3.56
CA GLU A 54 -8.39 -17.21 4.82
C GLU A 54 -6.97 -16.66 4.63
N THR A 55 -6.32 -17.03 3.54
CA THR A 55 -4.95 -16.63 3.25
C THR A 55 -4.82 -15.17 2.83
N VAL A 56 -5.92 -14.51 2.42
CA VAL A 56 -5.86 -13.11 1.96
C VAL A 56 -5.24 -12.21 3.03
N GLU A 57 -5.70 -12.30 4.27
CA GLU A 57 -5.15 -11.50 5.36
C GLU A 57 -3.84 -12.04 5.91
N GLN A 58 -3.57 -13.32 5.75
CA GLN A 58 -2.37 -13.98 6.28
C GLN A 58 -1.18 -13.82 5.34
N GLU A 59 -1.42 -13.88 4.04
CA GLU A 59 -0.37 -13.92 3.03
C GLU A 59 -0.12 -12.56 2.37
N TYR A 60 -1.09 -11.66 2.40
CA TYR A 60 -1.01 -10.36 1.75
C TYR A 60 -1.30 -9.27 2.77
N ASN A 61 -0.35 -8.38 2.91
CA ASN A 61 -0.40 -7.30 3.87
C ASN A 61 -0.20 -5.96 3.19
N TRP A 62 -0.36 -4.92 3.96
CA TRP A 62 -0.06 -3.56 3.52
C TRP A 62 0.68 -2.81 4.61
N ILE A 63 1.39 -1.79 4.19
CA ILE A 63 2.14 -0.91 5.07
C ILE A 63 1.67 0.51 4.78
N ILE A 64 1.49 1.30 5.83
CA ILE A 64 1.00 2.68 5.71
C ILE A 64 2.03 3.63 6.32
N TYR A 65 2.41 4.64 5.54
CA TYR A 65 3.28 5.72 6.00
C TYR A 65 2.60 7.06 5.83
N SER A 66 2.83 7.98 6.75
CA SER A 66 2.45 9.37 6.54
C SER A 66 3.40 10.02 5.53
N ILE A 67 2.88 10.97 4.76
CA ILE A 67 3.70 11.78 3.86
C ILE A 67 4.20 13.00 4.64
N LYS A 68 5.46 13.36 4.44
CA LYS A 68 6.07 14.54 5.07
C LYS A 68 5.27 15.78 4.74
N ASN A 69 5.01 16.62 5.74
CA ASN A 69 4.29 17.88 5.55
C ASN A 69 5.00 18.83 4.60
N SER A 70 6.33 18.74 4.53
CA SER A 70 7.15 19.57 3.63
C SER A 70 7.02 19.20 2.17
N VAL A 71 6.46 18.04 1.86
CA VAL A 71 6.26 17.62 0.46
C VAL A 71 5.14 18.43 -0.16
N LYS A 72 5.44 19.11 -1.27
CA LYS A 72 4.50 20.03 -1.93
C LYS A 72 3.60 19.34 -2.95
N GLU A 73 4.02 18.19 -3.46
CA GLU A 73 3.25 17.45 -4.44
C GLU A 73 1.92 16.98 -3.86
N THR A 74 0.88 16.97 -4.68
CA THR A 74 -0.44 16.48 -4.28
C THR A 74 -0.42 14.95 -4.16
N ALA A 75 -1.46 14.40 -3.54
CA ALA A 75 -1.62 12.95 -3.46
C ALA A 75 -1.64 12.33 -4.86
N ASP A 76 -2.33 12.95 -5.80
CA ASP A 76 -2.42 12.46 -7.19
C ASP A 76 -1.05 12.44 -7.87
N GLU A 77 -0.26 13.51 -7.68
CA GLU A 77 1.09 13.57 -8.22
C GLU A 77 2.00 12.51 -7.62
N LEU A 78 1.93 12.32 -6.30
CA LEU A 78 2.73 11.33 -5.58
C LEU A 78 2.31 9.91 -5.95
N ASP A 79 1.04 9.70 -6.26
CA ASP A 79 0.55 8.39 -6.69
C ASP A 79 1.22 7.94 -7.98
N VAL A 80 1.40 8.85 -8.93
CA VAL A 80 2.14 8.56 -10.16
C VAL A 80 3.61 8.29 -9.88
N ILE A 81 4.20 9.07 -8.98
CA ILE A 81 5.62 8.92 -8.60
C ILE A 81 5.87 7.58 -7.91
N CYS A 82 5.00 7.19 -6.96
CA CYS A 82 5.20 5.95 -6.21
C CYS A 82 5.17 4.71 -7.12
N ALA A 83 4.39 4.75 -8.19
CA ALA A 83 4.31 3.65 -9.14
C ALA A 83 5.62 3.44 -9.92
N ARG A 84 6.47 4.45 -9.98
CA ARG A 84 7.72 4.43 -10.74
C ARG A 84 8.97 4.35 -9.88
N MET A 85 8.82 4.56 -8.58
CA MET A 85 9.93 4.63 -7.64
C MET A 85 9.91 3.40 -6.73
N GLY A 86 11.07 2.85 -6.42
CA GLY A 86 11.16 1.75 -5.49
C GLY A 86 10.66 2.13 -4.10
N PHE A 87 10.15 1.16 -3.35
CA PHE A 87 9.57 1.36 -2.03
C PHE A 87 10.52 2.11 -1.09
N GLU A 88 11.74 1.62 -0.94
CA GLU A 88 12.70 2.21 0.00
C GLU A 88 13.03 3.65 -0.38
N THR A 89 13.23 3.90 -1.67
CA THR A 89 13.56 5.24 -2.16
C THR A 89 12.40 6.20 -1.93
N PHE A 90 11.18 5.75 -2.18
CA PHE A 90 9.98 6.58 -1.96
C PHE A 90 9.80 6.91 -0.48
N VAL A 91 9.94 5.92 0.39
CA VAL A 91 9.81 6.13 1.83
C VAL A 91 10.85 7.12 2.34
N ASP A 92 12.11 6.95 1.94
CA ASP A 92 13.19 7.84 2.36
C ASP A 92 12.95 9.28 1.92
N LYS A 93 12.42 9.47 0.71
CA LYS A 93 12.27 10.81 0.14
C LYS A 93 11.00 11.53 0.60
N TYR A 94 9.88 10.83 0.70
CA TYR A 94 8.57 11.46 0.86
C TYR A 94 7.86 11.11 2.15
N CYS A 95 8.22 10.02 2.81
CA CYS A 95 7.47 9.54 3.97
C CYS A 95 8.11 9.95 5.28
N ASP A 96 7.27 10.09 6.31
CA ASP A 96 7.70 10.49 7.65
C ASP A 96 7.72 9.28 8.58
N GLU A 97 6.55 8.82 9.03
CA GLU A 97 6.50 7.71 9.98
C GLU A 97 5.52 6.62 9.54
N ARG A 98 5.79 5.41 9.98
CA ARG A 98 4.89 4.28 9.76
C ARG A 98 3.72 4.37 10.73
N LEU A 99 2.49 4.26 10.19
CA LEU A 99 1.26 4.46 10.94
C LEU A 99 0.57 3.16 11.38
N ASP A 100 0.96 2.04 10.81
CA ASP A 100 0.35 0.73 11.15
C ASP A 100 1.17 -0.11 12.12
#